data_b9860b4d98bc1e0888612635951fe29e
#
_entry.id   b9860b4d98bc1e0888612635951fe29e
#
_cell.length_a   1.000
_cell.length_b   1.000
_cell.length_c   1.000
_cell.angle_alpha   90.00
_cell.angle_beta   90.00
_cell.angle_gamma   90.00
#
_symmetry.space_group_name_H-M   'P 1'
#
loop_
_entity.id
_entity.type
_entity.pdbx_description
1 polymer ?
#
loop_
_entity_poly.entity_id
_entity_poly.type
_entity_poly.pdbx_seq_one_letter_code
_entity_poly.pdbx_strand_id
1 'polypeptide(L)'
;MPKGIWIAVYEKIENIETLKKYAVKATDAISKYSGKFLVRGGKNITLEGNQSPRTVIVEFPTFDEAEKCYNSDEYQEAYNILKGSVKRNLQIIEGI
;
A
#
# COMPACT_ATOMS: atom_id res chain seq x y z
N MET A 1 -18.62 9.30 8.33
CA MET A 1 -17.95 8.01 8.51
C MET A 1 -16.43 8.21 8.48
N PRO A 2 -15.71 7.65 9.45
CA PRO A 2 -14.25 7.72 9.39
C PRO A 2 -13.70 7.00 8.16
N LYS A 3 -12.63 7.51 7.61
CA LYS A 3 -11.95 6.90 6.47
C LYS A 3 -11.15 5.68 6.91
N GLY A 4 -10.90 4.77 5.99
CA GLY A 4 -9.96 3.69 6.19
C GLY A 4 -8.66 4.03 5.50
N ILE A 5 -7.55 3.89 6.22
CA ILE A 5 -6.24 4.32 5.71
C ILE A 5 -5.31 3.10 5.61
N TRP A 6 -4.74 2.87 4.44
CA TRP A 6 -3.64 1.93 4.26
C TRP A 6 -2.35 2.69 4.42
N ILE A 7 -1.46 2.15 5.23
CA ILE A 7 -0.12 2.71 5.37
C ILE A 7 0.87 1.58 5.09
N ALA A 8 1.61 1.70 4.02
CA ALA A 8 2.65 0.74 3.65
C ALA A 8 4.00 1.42 3.81
N VAL A 9 4.80 0.94 4.77
CA VAL A 9 6.14 1.45 5.01
C VAL A 9 7.13 0.37 4.61
N TYR A 10 7.91 0.64 3.58
CA TYR A 10 8.88 -0.33 3.06
C TYR A 10 10.18 -0.21 3.85
N GLU A 11 10.75 -1.34 4.22
CA GLU A 11 12.09 -1.40 4.81
C GLU A 11 13.13 -1.76 3.76
N LYS A 12 12.76 -2.64 2.83
CA LYS A 12 13.68 -3.12 1.80
C LYS A 12 12.93 -3.44 0.53
N ILE A 13 13.49 -3.04 -0.60
CA ILE A 13 13.00 -3.36 -1.93
C ILE A 13 14.14 -4.07 -2.65
N GLU A 14 13.98 -5.37 -2.92
CA GLU A 14 15.03 -6.16 -3.55
C GLU A 14 15.01 -6.05 -5.06
N ASN A 15 13.82 -5.87 -5.66
CA ASN A 15 13.67 -5.82 -7.10
C ASN A 15 12.67 -4.75 -7.49
N ILE A 16 13.19 -3.64 -8.04
CA ILE A 16 12.36 -2.51 -8.41
C ILE A 16 11.41 -2.84 -9.57
N GLU A 17 11.82 -3.72 -10.48
CA GLU A 17 10.95 -4.11 -11.60
C GLU A 17 9.74 -4.91 -11.12
N THR A 18 9.94 -5.78 -10.13
CA THR A 18 8.85 -6.52 -9.50
C THR A 18 7.88 -5.57 -8.81
N LEU A 19 8.41 -4.55 -8.13
CA LEU A 19 7.59 -3.53 -7.50
C LEU A 19 6.73 -2.79 -8.52
N LYS A 20 7.30 -2.44 -9.67
CA LYS A 20 6.56 -1.76 -10.74
C LYS A 20 5.41 -2.61 -11.29
N LYS A 21 5.65 -3.89 -11.51
CA LYS A 21 4.61 -4.82 -11.95
C LYS A 21 3.48 -4.93 -10.94
N TYR A 22 3.84 -5.06 -9.67
CA TYR A 22 2.87 -5.05 -8.58
C TYR A 22 2.05 -3.77 -8.59
N ALA A 23 2.71 -2.62 -8.71
CA ALA A 23 2.07 -1.32 -8.61
C ALA A 23 0.96 -1.13 -9.65
N VAL A 24 1.16 -1.61 -10.87
CA VAL A 24 0.15 -1.53 -11.93
C VAL A 24 -1.12 -2.28 -11.52
N LYS A 25 -0.97 -3.52 -11.09
CA LYS A 25 -2.12 -4.34 -10.68
C LYS A 25 -2.75 -3.85 -9.38
N ALA A 26 -1.94 -3.43 -8.43
CA ALA A 26 -2.43 -2.91 -7.15
C ALA A 26 -3.25 -1.64 -7.35
N THR A 27 -2.82 -0.77 -8.26
CA THR A 27 -3.55 0.47 -8.56
C THR A 27 -4.95 0.16 -9.07
N ASP A 28 -5.09 -0.83 -9.97
CA ASP A 28 -6.40 -1.22 -10.49
C ASP A 28 -7.31 -1.76 -9.37
N ALA A 29 -6.77 -2.63 -8.51
CA ALA A 29 -7.53 -3.17 -7.40
C ALA A 29 -7.97 -2.08 -6.42
N ILE A 30 -7.05 -1.20 -6.06
CA ILE A 30 -7.31 -0.10 -5.13
C ILE A 30 -8.39 0.84 -5.68
N SER A 31 -8.31 1.17 -6.98
CA SER A 31 -9.31 2.03 -7.62
C SER A 31 -10.69 1.40 -7.60
N LYS A 32 -10.77 0.09 -7.79
CA LYS A 32 -12.03 -0.65 -7.79
C LYS A 32 -12.78 -0.53 -6.45
N TYR A 33 -12.02 -0.40 -5.35
CA TYR A 33 -12.59 -0.25 -4.01
C TYR A 33 -12.62 1.21 -3.55
N SER A 34 -12.55 2.14 -4.48
CA SER A 34 -12.62 3.59 -4.22
C SER A 34 -11.46 4.12 -3.39
N GLY A 35 -10.32 3.46 -3.49
CA GLY A 35 -9.11 3.92 -2.83
C GLY A 35 -8.50 5.10 -3.59
N LYS A 36 -8.00 6.05 -2.83
CA LYS A 36 -7.35 7.25 -3.36
C LYS A 36 -5.94 7.34 -2.78
N PHE A 37 -4.93 7.38 -3.64
CA PHE A 37 -3.56 7.54 -3.18
C PHE A 37 -3.35 8.94 -2.66
N LEU A 38 -2.85 9.05 -1.42
CA LEU A 38 -2.45 10.30 -0.81
C LEU A 38 -0.94 10.46 -0.85
N VAL A 39 -0.21 9.36 -0.70
CA VAL A 39 1.25 9.30 -0.80
C VAL A 39 1.61 8.06 -1.60
N ARG A 40 2.49 8.21 -2.56
CA ARG A 40 2.92 7.10 -3.40
C ARG A 40 4.42 7.20 -3.65
N GLY A 41 5.20 6.85 -2.62
CA GLY A 41 6.63 7.10 -2.67
C GLY A 41 6.88 8.60 -2.57
N GLY A 42 7.75 9.14 -3.30
CA GLY A 42 8.04 10.55 -3.27
C GLY A 42 9.14 10.89 -2.27
N LYS A 43 9.45 12.17 -2.23
CA LYS A 43 10.52 12.68 -1.36
C LYS A 43 10.16 12.45 0.10
N ASN A 44 11.09 11.88 0.86
CA ASN A 44 10.85 11.62 2.27
C ASN A 44 12.14 11.79 3.07
N ILE A 45 11.97 11.96 4.37
CA ILE A 45 13.08 12.00 5.32
C ILE A 45 12.64 11.23 6.56
N THR A 46 13.47 10.32 7.02
CA THR A 46 13.22 9.58 8.26
C THR A 46 13.98 10.27 9.38
N LEU A 47 13.24 10.78 10.36
CA LEU A 47 13.82 11.52 11.48
C LEU A 47 14.13 10.62 12.66
N GLU A 48 13.39 9.55 12.85
CA GLU A 48 13.60 8.58 13.93
C GLU A 48 13.27 7.19 13.41
N GLY A 49 13.98 6.21 13.91
CA GLY A 49 13.77 4.81 13.54
C GLY A 49 14.49 4.41 12.26
N ASN A 50 14.12 3.26 11.75
CA ASN A 50 14.74 2.70 10.54
C ASN A 50 14.32 3.49 9.31
N GLN A 51 15.28 3.78 8.45
CA GLN A 51 15.02 4.49 7.21
C GLN A 51 14.09 3.66 6.31
N SER A 52 13.10 4.33 5.71
CA SER A 52 12.20 3.70 4.76
C SER A 52 12.46 4.25 3.35
N PRO A 53 12.78 3.38 2.38
CA PRO A 53 12.96 3.85 1.00
C PRO A 53 11.66 4.27 0.34
N ARG A 54 10.51 3.84 0.86
CA ARG A 54 9.23 4.13 0.23
C ARG A 54 8.09 4.03 1.24
N THR A 55 7.18 4.99 1.20
CA THR A 55 5.93 4.95 1.97
C THR A 55 4.78 5.20 1.01
N VAL A 56 3.71 4.43 1.17
CA VAL A 56 2.49 4.58 0.37
C VAL A 56 1.32 4.71 1.32
N ILE A 57 0.47 5.72 1.09
CA ILE A 57 -0.73 5.92 1.89
C ILE A 57 -1.92 6.01 0.95
N VAL A 58 -2.94 5.20 1.24
CA VAL A 58 -4.18 5.16 0.46
C VAL A 58 -5.35 5.42 1.38
N GLU A 59 -6.26 6.28 0.95
CA GLU A 59 -7.49 6.58 1.67
C GLU A 59 -8.65 5.85 1.01
N PHE A 60 -9.43 5.14 1.83
CA PHE A 60 -10.67 4.49 1.39
C PHE A 60 -11.85 5.13 2.10
N PRO A 61 -13.06 5.00 1.54
CA PRO A 61 -14.25 5.58 2.17
C PRO A 61 -14.47 5.13 3.61
N THR A 62 -14.15 3.86 3.91
CA THR A 62 -14.30 3.31 5.26
C THR A 62 -13.20 2.29 5.52
N PHE A 63 -13.03 1.95 6.80
CA PHE A 63 -12.14 0.87 7.22
C PHE A 63 -12.53 -0.45 6.52
N ASP A 64 -13.83 -0.75 6.45
CA ASP A 64 -14.31 -1.98 5.83
C ASP A 64 -13.94 -2.06 4.34
N GLU A 65 -14.05 -0.96 3.62
CA GLU A 65 -13.66 -0.93 2.20
C GLU A 65 -12.17 -1.16 2.02
N ALA A 66 -11.35 -0.60 2.91
CA ALA A 66 -9.90 -0.82 2.88
C ALA A 66 -9.57 -2.29 3.11
N GLU A 67 -10.25 -2.92 4.06
CA GLU A 67 -10.05 -4.34 4.37
C GLU A 67 -10.54 -5.23 3.23
N LYS A 68 -11.69 -4.92 2.65
CA LYS A 68 -12.21 -5.65 1.49
C LYS A 68 -11.26 -5.60 0.31
N CYS A 69 -10.65 -4.44 0.07
CA CYS A 69 -9.68 -4.29 -0.99
C CYS A 69 -8.49 -5.21 -0.77
N TYR A 70 -7.94 -5.22 0.43
CA TYR A 70 -6.79 -6.07 0.74
C TYR A 70 -7.11 -7.55 0.54
N ASN A 71 -8.29 -7.98 0.94
CA ASN A 71 -8.71 -9.38 0.85
C ASN A 71 -9.30 -9.77 -0.50
N SER A 72 -9.40 -8.81 -1.44
CA SER A 72 -9.94 -9.10 -2.76
C SER A 72 -8.99 -9.98 -3.59
N ASP A 73 -9.56 -10.75 -4.50
CA ASP A 73 -8.77 -11.57 -5.41
C ASP A 73 -7.83 -10.70 -6.25
N GLU A 74 -8.33 -9.57 -6.70
CA GLU A 74 -7.55 -8.64 -7.53
C GLU A 74 -6.31 -8.14 -6.79
N TYR A 75 -6.46 -7.73 -5.54
CA TYR A 75 -5.30 -7.26 -4.79
C TYR A 75 -4.35 -8.40 -4.43
N GLN A 76 -4.89 -9.57 -4.06
CA GLN A 76 -4.06 -10.71 -3.70
C GLN A 76 -3.24 -11.20 -4.90
N GLU A 77 -3.78 -11.12 -6.10
CA GLU A 77 -3.01 -11.40 -7.32
C GLU A 77 -1.84 -10.43 -7.47
N ALA A 78 -2.08 -9.15 -7.20
CA ALA A 78 -1.01 -8.15 -7.23
C ALA A 78 0.05 -8.45 -6.16
N TYR A 79 -0.39 -8.73 -4.95
CA TYR A 79 0.51 -9.02 -3.84
C TYR A 79 1.38 -10.24 -4.11
N ASN A 80 0.86 -11.26 -4.78
CA ASN A 80 1.64 -12.45 -5.11
C ASN A 80 2.84 -12.14 -6.00
N ILE A 81 2.76 -11.08 -6.81
CA ILE A 81 3.90 -10.63 -7.61
C ILE A 81 4.99 -10.04 -6.69
N LEU A 82 4.58 -9.28 -5.69
CA LEU A 82 5.47 -8.56 -4.79
C LEU A 82 6.07 -9.46 -3.70
N LYS A 83 5.33 -10.46 -3.27
CA LYS A 83 5.66 -11.33 -2.16
C LYS A 83 7.05 -11.92 -2.29
N GLY A 84 7.88 -11.74 -1.27
CA GLY A 84 9.25 -12.21 -1.26
C GLY A 84 10.27 -11.25 -1.88
N SER A 85 9.81 -10.17 -2.53
CA SER A 85 10.69 -9.18 -3.16
C SER A 85 10.86 -7.93 -2.32
N VAL A 86 10.11 -7.79 -1.24
CA VAL A 86 10.17 -6.63 -0.37
C VAL A 86 10.03 -7.06 1.07
N LYS A 87 10.51 -6.20 1.96
CA LYS A 87 10.19 -6.25 3.38
C LYS A 87 9.47 -4.97 3.70
N ARG A 88 8.21 -5.08 4.13
CA ARG A 88 7.41 -3.91 4.44
C ARG A 88 6.42 -4.19 5.56
N ASN A 89 5.99 -3.13 6.20
CA ASN A 89 4.85 -3.14 7.11
C ASN A 89 3.67 -2.53 6.38
N LEU A 90 2.53 -3.21 6.37
CA LEU A 90 1.30 -2.68 5.80
C LEU A 90 0.21 -2.79 6.84
N GLN A 91 -0.43 -1.69 7.13
CA GLN A 91 -1.41 -1.58 8.18
C GLN A 91 -2.65 -0.83 7.67
N ILE A 92 -3.81 -1.26 8.12
CA ILE A 92 -5.06 -0.53 7.88
C ILE A 92 -5.43 0.10 9.21
N ILE A 93 -5.71 1.40 9.19
CA ILE A 93 -6.07 2.13 10.39
C ILE A 93 -7.25 3.05 10.10
N GLU A 94 -8.14 3.20 11.08
CA GLU A 94 -9.27 4.09 10.94
C GLU A 94 -8.81 5.53 11.12
N GLY A 95 -9.24 6.39 10.18
CA GLY A 95 -8.96 7.82 10.24
C GLY A 95 -9.93 8.53 11.18
N ILE A 96 -9.68 9.80 11.36
CA ILE A 96 -10.54 10.64 12.22
C ILE A 96 -11.71 11.29 11.41
#